data_a90162ad8f38a96066ca6ef3bb1b54e8
#
_entry.id   a90162ad8f38a96066ca6ef3bb1b54e8
#
_cell.length_a   1.000
_cell.length_b   1.000
_cell.length_c   1.000
_cell.angle_alpha   90.00
_cell.angle_beta   90.00
_cell.angle_gamma   90.00
#
_symmetry.space_group_name_H-M   'P 1'
#
loop_
_entity.id
_entity.type
_entity.pdbx_description
1 polymer ?
#
loop_
_entity_poly.entity_id
_entity_poly.type
_entity_poly.pdbx_seq_one_letter_code
_entity_poly.pdbx_strand_id
1 'polypeptide(L)'
;MLIAFCENSEGHLRYGWTLSRKVGSAVIRNRLKRWCREYFRKVAANGFNPELDINVVFKPMPDQFYKKLEHSDFIVILEDGCRSVLRNSHRTPSDSRRNV
;
A
#
# COMPACT_ATOMS: atom_id res chain seq x y z
N MET A 1 -8.23 2.46 -4.29
CA MET A 1 -7.05 2.25 -3.45
C MET A 1 -5.93 3.16 -3.91
N LEU A 2 -5.21 3.74 -2.99
CA LEU A 2 -4.18 4.73 -3.28
C LEU A 2 -2.93 4.40 -2.48
N ILE A 3 -1.76 4.52 -3.12
CA ILE A 3 -0.49 4.33 -2.42
C ILE A 3 0.15 5.69 -2.22
N ALA A 4 0.30 6.10 -0.97
CA ALA A 4 1.02 7.30 -0.60
C ALA A 4 2.38 6.89 -0.07
N PHE A 5 3.40 7.70 -0.31
CA PHE A 5 4.74 7.37 0.14
C PHE A 5 5.52 8.62 0.48
N CYS A 6 6.55 8.41 1.31
CA CYS A 6 7.44 9.47 1.75
C CYS A 6 8.79 8.84 2.05
N GLU A 7 9.85 9.52 1.69
CA GLU A 7 11.19 9.04 2.02
C GLU A 7 11.42 9.11 3.53
N ASN A 8 12.17 8.15 4.06
CA ASN A 8 12.53 8.15 5.47
C ASN A 8 14.03 7.98 5.62
N SER A 9 14.51 8.15 6.85
CA SER A 9 15.92 7.99 7.17
C SER A 9 16.15 6.82 8.13
N GLU A 10 15.21 5.86 8.13
CA GLU A 10 15.26 4.73 9.06
C GLU A 10 16.13 3.57 8.56
N GLY A 11 16.57 3.63 7.32
CA GLY A 11 17.39 2.56 6.75
C GLY A 11 16.61 1.35 6.29
N HIS A 12 15.28 1.41 6.32
CA HIS A 12 14.45 0.29 5.91
C HIS A 12 13.05 0.76 5.57
N LEU A 13 12.29 -0.12 4.93
CA LEU A 13 10.90 0.12 4.57
C LEU A 13 10.02 0.10 5.82
N ARG A 14 9.16 1.11 5.93
CA ARG A 14 8.07 1.09 6.89
C ARG A 14 6.77 1.17 6.12
N TYR A 15 5.75 0.47 6.59
CA TYR A 15 4.48 0.45 5.88
C TYR A 15 3.32 0.48 6.87
N GLY A 16 2.19 0.97 6.36
CA GLY A 16 0.96 1.00 7.12
C GLY A 16 -0.22 1.14 6.19
N TRP A 17 -1.38 1.38 6.75
CA TRP A 17 -2.60 1.51 5.97
C TRP A 17 -3.56 2.46 6.66
N THR A 18 -4.41 3.09 5.84
CA THR A 18 -5.50 3.94 6.30
C THR A 18 -6.80 3.28 5.85
N LEU A 19 -7.67 2.98 6.79
CA LEU A 19 -8.81 2.11 6.54
C LEU A 19 -9.97 2.53 7.43
N SER A 20 -10.95 3.23 6.86
CA SER A 20 -12.11 3.71 7.60
C SER A 20 -13.21 2.66 7.65
N ARG A 21 -14.19 2.91 8.51
CA ARG A 21 -15.35 2.01 8.62
C ARG A 21 -16.17 1.97 7.32
N LYS A 22 -16.07 3.00 6.50
CA LYS A 22 -16.78 3.06 5.24
C LYS A 22 -16.28 2.05 4.22
N VAL A 23 -15.12 1.48 4.43
CA VAL A 23 -14.56 0.47 3.53
C VAL A 23 -15.32 -0.84 3.62
N GLY A 24 -15.82 -1.19 4.81
CA GLY A 24 -16.57 -2.41 5.01
C GLY A 24 -16.64 -2.81 6.46
N SER A 25 -17.15 -4.00 6.70
CA SER A 25 -17.26 -4.56 8.06
C SER A 25 -15.89 -4.80 8.67
N ALA A 26 -15.88 -5.08 9.98
CA ALA A 26 -14.63 -5.40 10.67
C ALA A 26 -13.93 -6.61 10.05
N VAL A 27 -14.70 -7.59 9.61
CA VAL A 27 -14.15 -8.79 8.97
C VAL A 27 -13.40 -8.41 7.68
N ILE A 28 -14.03 -7.58 6.86
CA ILE A 28 -13.42 -7.14 5.59
C ILE A 28 -12.19 -6.30 5.86
N ARG A 29 -12.28 -5.36 6.80
CA ARG A 29 -11.14 -4.50 7.12
C ARG A 29 -9.96 -5.31 7.66
N ASN A 30 -10.22 -6.28 8.52
CA ASN A 30 -9.16 -7.14 9.06
C ASN A 30 -8.53 -7.99 7.97
N ARG A 31 -9.32 -8.45 7.00
CA ARG A 31 -8.80 -9.21 5.87
C ARG A 31 -7.84 -8.38 5.03
N LEU A 32 -8.22 -7.13 4.75
CA LEU A 32 -7.38 -6.22 3.97
C LEU A 32 -6.07 -5.90 4.69
N LYS A 33 -6.14 -5.68 6.00
CA LYS A 33 -4.94 -5.46 6.81
C LYS A 33 -4.00 -6.65 6.74
N ARG A 34 -4.54 -7.86 6.85
CA ARG A 34 -3.75 -9.08 6.78
C ARG A 34 -3.07 -9.20 5.42
N TRP A 35 -3.80 -8.93 4.35
CA TRP A 35 -3.27 -9.00 3.00
C TRP A 35 -2.13 -8.00 2.80
N CYS A 36 -2.26 -6.78 3.31
CA CYS A 36 -1.19 -5.79 3.25
C CYS A 36 0.04 -6.28 3.99
N ARG A 37 -0.16 -6.78 5.20
CA ARG A 37 0.94 -7.25 6.04
C ARG A 37 1.69 -8.39 5.37
N GLU A 38 0.96 -9.34 4.83
CA GLU A 38 1.56 -10.49 4.16
C GLU A 38 2.34 -10.07 2.92
N TYR A 39 1.77 -9.14 2.15
CA TYR A 39 2.43 -8.65 0.95
C TYR A 39 3.76 -7.98 1.27
N PHE A 40 3.76 -7.02 2.19
CA PHE A 40 4.97 -6.28 2.50
C PHE A 40 6.03 -7.15 3.18
N ARG A 41 5.61 -8.11 3.97
CA ARG A 41 6.54 -9.08 4.55
C ARG A 41 7.25 -9.87 3.46
N LYS A 42 6.49 -10.32 2.47
CA LYS A 42 7.02 -11.12 1.38
C LYS A 42 7.99 -10.33 0.51
N VAL A 43 7.64 -9.10 0.15
CA VAL A 43 8.51 -8.29 -0.71
C VAL A 43 9.78 -7.88 0.04
N ALA A 44 9.69 -7.61 1.33
CA ALA A 44 10.87 -7.30 2.14
C ALA A 44 11.81 -8.51 2.21
N ALA A 45 11.25 -9.71 2.35
CA ALA A 45 12.05 -10.93 2.36
C ALA A 45 12.74 -11.17 1.02
N ASN A 46 12.17 -10.66 -0.06
CA ASN A 46 12.74 -10.79 -1.40
C ASN A 46 13.66 -9.62 -1.76
N GLY A 47 14.03 -8.79 -0.80
CA GLY A 47 14.98 -7.72 -1.01
C GLY A 47 14.38 -6.34 -1.30
N PHE A 48 13.07 -6.21 -1.33
CA PHE A 48 12.43 -4.92 -1.51
C PHE A 48 12.42 -4.20 -0.16
N ASN A 49 13.42 -3.38 0.05
CA ASN A 49 13.59 -2.71 1.35
C ASN A 49 14.11 -1.28 1.18
N PRO A 50 13.39 -0.45 0.42
CA PRO A 50 13.79 0.94 0.23
C PRO A 50 13.58 1.75 1.52
N GLU A 51 14.27 2.88 1.62
CA GLU A 51 14.09 3.80 2.75
C GLU A 51 12.86 4.66 2.52
N LEU A 52 11.68 4.05 2.63
CA LEU A 52 10.41 4.70 2.36
C LEU A 52 9.39 4.34 3.43
N ASP A 53 8.50 5.28 3.69
CA ASP A 53 7.26 5.03 4.40
C ASP A 53 6.16 4.90 3.36
N ILE A 54 5.48 3.78 3.33
CA ILE A 54 4.38 3.54 2.39
C ILE A 54 3.09 3.41 3.18
N ASN A 55 2.07 4.15 2.75
CA ASN A 55 0.73 4.05 3.34
C ASN A 55 -0.26 3.66 2.26
N VAL A 56 -0.92 2.52 2.47
CA VAL A 56 -1.98 2.06 1.57
C VAL A 56 -3.30 2.64 2.04
N VAL A 57 -3.86 3.55 1.27
CA VAL A 57 -5.11 4.22 1.62
C VAL A 57 -6.27 3.52 0.90
N PHE A 58 -7.20 2.99 1.68
CA PHE A 58 -8.38 2.31 1.14
C PHE A 58 -9.54 3.30 1.10
N LYS A 59 -9.87 3.76 -0.09
CA LYS A 59 -11.00 4.69 -0.26
C LYS A 59 -12.30 3.91 -0.27
N PRO A 60 -13.38 4.47 0.28
CA PRO A 60 -14.71 3.86 0.16
C PRO A 60 -15.06 3.66 -1.30
N MET A 61 -15.58 2.49 -1.64
CA MET A 61 -15.97 2.14 -3.00
C MET A 61 -17.40 1.62 -3.00
N PRO A 62 -18.13 1.81 -4.09
CA PRO A 62 -19.52 1.35 -4.16
C PRO A 62 -19.62 -0.16 -4.37
N ASP A 63 -20.85 -0.68 -4.22
CA ASP A 63 -21.21 -2.05 -4.60
C ASP A 63 -20.40 -3.12 -3.90
N GLN A 64 -20.04 -2.87 -2.64
CA GLN A 64 -19.30 -3.85 -1.83
C GLN A 64 -17.99 -4.28 -2.51
N PHE A 65 -17.32 -3.32 -3.09
CA PHE A 65 -16.09 -3.56 -3.85
C PHE A 65 -15.09 -4.43 -3.08
N TYR A 66 -14.80 -4.07 -1.83
CA TYR A 66 -13.77 -4.80 -1.06
C TYR A 66 -14.23 -6.16 -0.61
N LYS A 67 -15.53 -6.34 -0.44
CA LYS A 67 -16.06 -7.65 -0.09
C LYS A 67 -15.88 -8.64 -1.24
N LYS A 68 -16.04 -8.16 -2.46
CA LYS A 68 -15.93 -8.97 -3.67
C LYS A 68 -14.51 -9.08 -4.20
N LEU A 69 -13.60 -8.25 -3.70
CA LEU A 69 -12.23 -8.21 -4.19
C LEU A 69 -11.50 -9.51 -3.84
N GLU A 70 -10.91 -10.14 -4.83
CA GLU A 70 -10.15 -11.35 -4.64
C GLU A 70 -8.69 -11.01 -4.30
N HIS A 71 -8.05 -11.92 -3.58
CA HIS A 71 -6.67 -11.72 -3.15
C HIS A 71 -5.72 -11.51 -4.33
N SER A 72 -5.91 -12.27 -5.40
CA SER A 72 -5.06 -12.14 -6.59
C SER A 72 -5.16 -10.75 -7.21
N ASP A 73 -6.38 -10.20 -7.28
CA ASP A 73 -6.58 -8.86 -7.82
C ASP A 73 -5.97 -7.79 -6.91
N PHE A 74 -6.11 -7.99 -5.62
CA PHE A 74 -5.52 -7.10 -4.62
C PHE A 74 -4.01 -7.02 -4.79
N ILE A 75 -3.35 -8.16 -4.96
CA ILE A 75 -1.90 -8.23 -5.12
C ILE A 75 -1.45 -7.50 -6.38
N VAL A 76 -2.18 -7.66 -7.49
CA VAL A 76 -1.84 -6.96 -8.74
C VAL A 76 -1.91 -5.45 -8.55
N ILE A 77 -2.98 -4.95 -7.91
CA ILE A 77 -3.14 -3.53 -7.65
C ILE A 77 -2.00 -3.01 -6.77
N LEU A 78 -1.65 -3.75 -5.75
CA LEU A 78 -0.60 -3.35 -4.83
C LEU A 78 0.76 -3.33 -5.50
N GLU A 79 1.05 -4.33 -6.33
CA GLU A 79 2.31 -4.38 -7.08
C GLU A 79 2.46 -3.21 -8.04
N ASP A 80 1.38 -2.87 -8.74
CA ASP A 80 1.40 -1.73 -9.65
C ASP A 80 1.66 -0.44 -8.90
N GLY A 81 1.00 -0.26 -7.77
CA GLY A 81 1.19 0.92 -6.94
C GLY A 81 2.62 1.04 -6.42
N CYS A 82 3.17 -0.05 -5.92
CA CYS A 82 4.53 -0.04 -5.38
C CYS A 82 5.57 0.16 -6.48
N ARG A 83 5.33 -0.40 -7.65
CA ARG A 83 6.23 -0.19 -8.79
C ARG A 83 6.26 1.28 -9.20
N SER A 84 5.11 1.95 -9.20
CA SER A 84 5.03 3.37 -9.48
C SER A 84 5.77 4.20 -8.44
N VAL A 85 5.63 3.84 -7.17
CA VAL A 85 6.32 4.51 -6.07
C VAL A 85 7.84 4.43 -6.27
N LEU A 86 8.35 3.24 -6.59
CA LEU A 86 9.78 3.07 -6.80
C LEU A 86 10.30 3.90 -7.95
N ARG A 87 9.56 3.94 -9.06
CA ARG A 87 9.95 4.77 -10.21
C ARG A 87 10.03 6.24 -9.83
N ASN A 88 9.02 6.72 -9.11
CA ASN A 88 8.95 8.12 -8.72
C ASN A 88 10.06 8.49 -7.74
N SER A 89 10.35 7.61 -6.78
CA SER A 89 11.40 7.88 -5.80
C SER A 89 12.79 7.91 -6.43
N HIS A 90 13.00 7.16 -7.50
CA HIS A 90 14.27 7.18 -8.23
C HIS A 90 14.45 8.42 -9.08
N ARG A 91 13.36 9.08 -9.46
CA ARG A 91 13.41 10.23 -10.35
C ARG A 91 13.81 11.50 -9.62
N THR A 92 12.91 12.01 -8.80
CA THR A 92 13.13 13.26 -8.08
C THR A 92 12.46 13.19 -6.72
N PRO A 93 13.23 13.25 -5.66
CA PRO A 93 12.65 13.21 -4.31
C PRO A 93 11.64 14.32 -4.04
N SER A 94 11.85 15.51 -4.61
CA SER A 94 10.93 16.61 -4.40
C SER A 94 9.56 16.33 -4.99
N ASP A 95 9.52 15.66 -6.13
CA ASP A 95 8.24 15.29 -6.74
C ASP A 95 7.48 14.28 -5.88
N SER A 96 8.19 13.37 -5.27
CA SER A 96 7.58 12.38 -4.40
C SER A 96 6.81 13.03 -3.27
N ARG A 97 7.37 14.04 -2.68
CA ARG A 97 6.74 14.72 -1.55
C ARG A 97 5.45 15.42 -1.95
N ARG A 98 5.41 15.97 -3.15
CA ARG A 98 4.22 16.70 -3.59
C ARG A 98 3.05 15.78 -3.89
N ASN A 99 3.31 14.53 -4.14
CA ASN A 99 2.28 13.57 -4.46
C ASN A 99 1.65 12.94 -3.23
N VAL A 100 2.10 13.29 -2.08
CA VAL A 100 1.61 12.72 -0.82
C VAL A 100 0.40 13.45 -0.27
#